data_87915189e8165c1f9b0aeceb4ff19ae7
#
_entry.id   87915189e8165c1f9b0aeceb4ff19ae7
#
_cell.length_a   1.000
_cell.length_b   1.000
_cell.length_c   1.000
_cell.angle_alpha   90.00
_cell.angle_beta   90.00
_cell.angle_gamma   90.00
#
_symmetry.space_group_name_H-M   'P 1'
#
loop_
_entity.id
_entity.type
_entity.pdbx_description
1 polymer ?
#
loop_
_entity_poly.entity_id
_entity_poly.type
_entity_poly.pdbx_seq_one_letter_code
_entity_poly.pdbx_strand_id
1 'polypeptide(L)'
;MLKKIIIGIFKPKFLFRWIVKSKAKSCKGKLSVNGFSTVNQNTHLGYNVNFNGMKITGKGKCVIGDNFHSGTSCQIMTDYHNYDCGTKIPYDNTVIVKDVIIEDNVWFGNNVIVLPGVSIGEGAVIQAGSVVVKDIPA
;
A
#
# COMPACT_ATOMS: atom_id res chain seq x y z
N MET A 1 -16.51 -34.89 -4.95
CA MET A 1 -17.24 -34.02 -5.89
C MET A 1 -17.79 -32.77 -5.21
N LEU A 2 -18.41 -32.83 -4.04
CA LEU A 2 -18.94 -31.65 -3.32
C LEU A 2 -17.90 -30.60 -2.90
N LYS A 3 -16.68 -31.01 -2.51
CA LYS A 3 -15.62 -30.06 -2.09
C LYS A 3 -15.12 -29.12 -3.22
N LYS A 4 -15.18 -29.54 -4.48
CA LYS A 4 -14.79 -28.69 -5.62
C LYS A 4 -15.85 -27.64 -5.97
N ILE A 5 -17.10 -27.87 -5.64
CA ILE A 5 -18.21 -26.97 -5.96
C ILE A 5 -18.25 -25.79 -4.99
N ILE A 6 -17.89 -25.99 -3.72
CA ILE A 6 -17.92 -24.92 -2.69
C ILE A 6 -16.78 -23.89 -2.88
N ILE A 7 -15.62 -24.33 -3.38
CA ILE A 7 -14.47 -23.44 -3.63
C ILE A 7 -14.67 -22.54 -4.86
N GLY A 8 -15.55 -22.94 -5.81
CA GLY A 8 -15.85 -22.15 -7.01
C GLY A 8 -16.82 -20.98 -6.81
N ILE A 9 -17.54 -20.92 -5.70
CA ILE A 9 -18.63 -19.94 -5.48
C ILE A 9 -18.15 -18.70 -4.72
N PHE A 10 -17.08 -18.79 -3.93
CA PHE A 10 -16.56 -17.64 -3.19
C PHE A 10 -15.42 -16.98 -3.98
N LYS A 11 -15.72 -15.88 -4.70
CA LYS A 11 -14.69 -15.01 -5.30
C LYS A 11 -14.29 -13.96 -4.26
N PRO A 12 -13.24 -14.17 -3.46
CA PRO A 12 -12.85 -13.25 -2.38
C PRO A 12 -12.42 -11.87 -2.91
N LYS A 13 -12.12 -11.75 -4.20
CA LYS A 13 -11.74 -10.49 -4.87
C LYS A 13 -12.75 -9.37 -4.70
N PHE A 14 -14.05 -9.68 -4.72
CA PHE A 14 -15.10 -8.69 -4.47
C PHE A 14 -15.02 -8.15 -3.05
N LEU A 15 -14.88 -9.04 -2.07
CA LEU A 15 -14.75 -8.67 -0.65
C LEU A 15 -13.47 -7.85 -0.42
N PHE A 16 -12.35 -8.27 -0.97
CA PHE A 16 -11.08 -7.54 -0.83
C PHE A 16 -11.16 -6.13 -1.40
N ARG A 17 -11.76 -5.99 -2.59
CA ARG A 17 -12.00 -4.68 -3.19
C ARG A 17 -12.92 -3.80 -2.34
N TRP A 18 -13.97 -4.38 -1.78
CA TRP A 18 -14.89 -3.66 -0.89
C TRP A 18 -14.17 -3.17 0.37
N ILE A 19 -13.34 -4.01 1.01
CA ILE A 19 -12.54 -3.64 2.18
C ILE A 19 -11.66 -2.43 1.88
N VAL A 20 -10.94 -2.46 0.77
CA VAL A 20 -10.06 -1.34 0.38
C VAL A 20 -10.88 -0.08 0.11
N LYS A 21 -11.95 -0.18 -0.69
CA LYS A 21 -12.80 0.99 -1.03
C LYS A 21 -13.49 1.60 0.19
N SER A 22 -13.93 0.80 1.14
CA SER A 22 -14.62 1.29 2.34
C SER A 22 -13.69 2.03 3.30
N LYS A 23 -12.39 1.74 3.27
CA LYS A 23 -11.40 2.37 4.13
C LYS A 23 -10.66 3.54 3.49
N ALA A 24 -10.40 3.46 2.18
CA ALA A 24 -9.69 4.52 1.47
C ALA A 24 -10.43 5.86 1.54
N LYS A 25 -9.69 6.96 1.68
CA LYS A 25 -10.24 8.32 1.66
C LYS A 25 -10.86 8.67 0.32
N SER A 26 -10.24 8.22 -0.75
CA SER A 26 -10.76 8.38 -2.12
C SER A 26 -10.25 7.29 -3.05
N CYS A 27 -11.05 6.99 -4.08
CA CYS A 27 -10.69 6.09 -5.17
C CYS A 27 -11.33 6.65 -6.45
N LYS A 28 -10.49 7.17 -7.36
CA LYS A 28 -10.97 7.89 -8.56
C LYS A 28 -11.62 6.99 -9.60
N GLY A 29 -11.27 5.69 -9.63
CA GLY A 29 -11.82 4.85 -10.69
C GLY A 29 -11.66 3.35 -10.47
N LYS A 30 -11.24 2.65 -11.53
CA LYS A 30 -11.10 1.20 -11.51
C LYS A 30 -10.07 0.77 -10.46
N LEU A 31 -10.49 -0.13 -9.57
CA LEU A 31 -9.66 -0.77 -8.57
C LEU A 31 -9.78 -2.29 -8.71
N SER A 32 -8.65 -2.96 -8.87
CA SER A 32 -8.54 -4.42 -8.87
C SER A 32 -7.80 -4.87 -7.61
N VAL A 33 -8.39 -5.79 -6.84
CA VAL A 33 -7.78 -6.34 -5.62
C VAL A 33 -7.83 -7.86 -5.71
N ASN A 34 -6.71 -8.46 -6.06
CA ASN A 34 -6.60 -9.90 -6.34
C ASN A 34 -6.13 -10.71 -5.12
N GLY A 35 -5.46 -10.08 -4.16
CA GLY A 35 -5.05 -10.63 -2.88
C GLY A 35 -5.58 -9.80 -1.72
N PHE A 36 -5.70 -10.39 -0.53
CA PHE A 36 -6.15 -9.68 0.65
C PHE A 36 -5.31 -8.41 0.86
N SER A 37 -5.97 -7.26 0.90
CA SER A 37 -5.33 -5.95 0.99
C SER A 37 -6.06 -5.08 2.00
N THR A 38 -5.28 -4.27 2.72
CA THR A 38 -5.79 -3.28 3.67
C THR A 38 -5.11 -1.94 3.44
N VAL A 39 -5.85 -0.85 3.65
CA VAL A 39 -5.31 0.51 3.54
C VAL A 39 -5.68 1.29 4.79
N ASN A 40 -4.93 2.36 5.07
CA ASN A 40 -5.34 3.31 6.10
C ASN A 40 -6.41 4.29 5.57
N GLN A 41 -7.08 4.99 6.48
CA GLN A 41 -8.18 5.90 6.15
C GLN A 41 -7.75 7.20 5.44
N ASN A 42 -6.45 7.45 5.31
CA ASN A 42 -5.87 8.60 4.61
C ASN A 42 -5.24 8.20 3.26
N THR A 43 -5.63 7.02 2.74
CA THR A 43 -5.17 6.54 1.44
C THR A 43 -6.01 7.14 0.31
N HIS A 44 -5.35 7.68 -0.69
CA HIS A 44 -5.93 8.19 -1.92
C HIS A 44 -5.47 7.35 -3.09
N LEU A 45 -6.43 6.81 -3.85
CA LEU A 45 -6.16 5.94 -5.00
C LEU A 45 -6.57 6.63 -6.29
N GLY A 46 -5.68 6.61 -7.27
CA GLY A 46 -5.89 7.08 -8.62
C GLY A 46 -6.79 6.17 -9.45
N TYR A 47 -6.61 6.24 -10.75
CA TYR A 47 -7.33 5.45 -11.73
C TYR A 47 -6.56 4.16 -12.06
N ASN A 48 -7.28 3.03 -12.25
CA ASN A 48 -6.69 1.75 -12.66
C ASN A 48 -5.61 1.23 -11.69
N VAL A 49 -5.88 1.27 -10.39
CA VAL A 49 -4.99 0.75 -9.34
C VAL A 49 -5.18 -0.75 -9.18
N ASN A 50 -4.07 -1.50 -9.11
CA ASN A 50 -4.08 -2.97 -8.99
C ASN A 50 -3.25 -3.43 -7.77
N PHE A 51 -3.91 -4.10 -6.82
CA PHE A 51 -3.29 -4.71 -5.65
C PHE A 51 -3.34 -6.23 -5.69
N ASN A 52 -2.21 -6.87 -5.40
CA ASN A 52 -2.08 -8.32 -5.25
C ASN A 52 -1.70 -8.73 -3.81
N GLY A 53 -2.20 -8.03 -2.82
CA GLY A 53 -1.85 -8.20 -1.40
C GLY A 53 -1.04 -6.99 -0.90
N MET A 54 -1.70 -5.85 -0.79
CA MET A 54 -1.12 -4.59 -0.30
C MET A 54 -1.53 -4.33 1.14
N LYS A 55 -0.58 -3.89 1.97
CA LYS A 55 -0.84 -3.42 3.33
C LYS A 55 -0.33 -1.99 3.47
N ILE A 56 -1.25 -1.02 3.64
CA ILE A 56 -0.92 0.38 3.91
C ILE A 56 -1.28 0.70 5.35
N THR A 57 -0.29 1.09 6.15
CA THR A 57 -0.43 1.33 7.59
C THR A 57 0.00 2.73 7.97
N GLY A 58 -0.32 3.12 9.21
CA GLY A 58 0.04 4.40 9.78
C GLY A 58 -1.04 5.46 9.65
N LYS A 59 -0.76 6.65 10.17
CA LYS A 59 -1.71 7.78 10.27
C LYS A 59 -1.50 8.82 9.17
N GLY A 60 -0.37 8.76 8.47
CA GLY A 60 -0.05 9.68 7.36
C GLY A 60 -0.86 9.40 6.11
N LYS A 61 -0.82 10.35 5.20
CA LYS A 61 -1.44 10.24 3.90
C LYS A 61 -0.61 9.30 3.01
N CYS A 62 -1.30 8.45 2.24
CA CYS A 62 -0.70 7.67 1.17
C CYS A 62 -1.42 8.02 -0.13
N VAL A 63 -0.70 8.59 -1.09
CA VAL A 63 -1.22 8.88 -2.42
C VAL A 63 -0.65 7.87 -3.39
N ILE A 64 -1.51 7.21 -4.13
CA ILE A 64 -1.14 6.30 -5.22
C ILE A 64 -1.79 6.83 -6.49
N GLY A 65 -0.95 7.13 -7.47
CA GLY A 65 -1.35 7.66 -8.77
C GLY A 65 -2.07 6.67 -9.66
N ASP A 66 -2.20 7.03 -10.92
CA ASP A 66 -2.89 6.25 -11.92
C ASP A 66 -2.03 5.06 -12.42
N ASN A 67 -2.69 3.99 -12.87
CA ASN A 67 -2.04 2.80 -13.45
C ASN A 67 -1.02 2.11 -12.53
N PHE A 68 -1.17 2.23 -11.23
CA PHE A 68 -0.32 1.55 -10.27
C PHE A 68 -0.57 0.04 -10.25
N HIS A 69 0.52 -0.73 -10.17
CA HIS A 69 0.44 -2.18 -10.03
C HIS A 69 1.41 -2.68 -8.95
N SER A 70 0.92 -3.47 -8.00
CA SER A 70 1.78 -4.15 -7.03
C SER A 70 1.84 -5.65 -7.24
N GLY A 71 3.00 -6.23 -6.99
CA GLY A 71 3.17 -7.64 -6.72
C GLY A 71 2.49 -8.05 -5.41
N THR A 72 2.76 -9.28 -4.96
CA THR A 72 2.19 -9.82 -3.71
C THR A 72 2.93 -9.30 -2.47
N SER A 73 2.20 -9.21 -1.35
CA SER A 73 2.77 -8.94 -0.02
C SER A 73 3.57 -7.64 0.08
N CYS A 74 3.17 -6.60 -0.66
CA CYS A 74 3.79 -5.28 -0.56
C CYS A 74 3.26 -4.51 0.66
N GLN A 75 4.11 -3.66 1.24
CA GLN A 75 3.77 -2.85 2.40
C GLN A 75 4.17 -1.39 2.19
N ILE A 76 3.32 -0.48 2.65
CA ILE A 76 3.61 0.95 2.72
C ILE A 76 3.32 1.40 4.14
N MET A 77 4.27 2.07 4.77
CA MET A 77 4.13 2.63 6.11
C MET A 77 4.14 4.16 6.02
N THR A 78 3.27 4.81 6.78
CA THR A 78 3.14 6.27 6.79
C THR A 78 3.41 6.87 8.18
N ASP A 79 3.89 6.06 9.10
CA ASP A 79 4.38 6.51 10.41
C ASP A 79 5.41 5.52 10.99
N TYR A 80 6.14 5.98 12.01
CA TYR A 80 7.07 5.17 12.79
C TYR A 80 7.21 5.72 14.21
N HIS A 81 7.73 4.90 15.11
CA HIS A 81 8.05 5.32 16.48
C HIS A 81 9.27 6.25 16.50
N ASN A 82 9.24 7.26 17.38
CA ASN A 82 10.35 8.20 17.56
C ASN A 82 11.53 7.51 18.28
N TYR A 83 12.36 6.80 17.51
CA TYR A 83 13.46 5.97 18.03
C TYR A 83 14.77 6.74 18.21
N ASP A 84 14.96 7.90 17.59
CA ASP A 84 16.22 8.65 17.55
C ASP A 84 16.20 9.95 18.38
N CYS A 85 15.03 10.57 18.55
CA CYS A 85 14.87 11.83 19.30
C CYS A 85 13.91 11.70 20.49
N GLY A 86 13.61 10.49 20.90
CA GLY A 86 12.67 10.20 21.99
C GLY A 86 13.30 10.35 23.38
N THR A 87 12.46 10.35 24.40
CA THR A 87 12.86 10.42 25.81
C THR A 87 13.07 9.06 26.48
N LYS A 88 12.82 7.96 25.74
CA LYS A 88 12.94 6.57 26.23
C LYS A 88 13.52 5.66 25.17
N ILE A 89 14.21 4.60 25.60
CA ILE A 89 14.74 3.53 24.74
C ILE A 89 13.77 2.33 24.82
N PRO A 90 13.43 1.67 23.71
CA PRO A 90 13.88 1.92 22.33
C PRO A 90 13.16 3.11 21.65
N TYR A 91 12.05 3.55 22.17
CA TYR A 91 11.27 4.72 21.75
C TYR A 91 10.28 5.13 22.84
N ASP A 92 9.82 6.38 22.80
CA ASP A 92 8.74 6.88 23.65
C ASP A 92 7.34 6.68 23.01
N ASN A 93 6.33 7.31 23.56
CA ASN A 93 4.96 7.22 23.05
C ASN A 93 4.70 8.11 21.81
N THR A 94 5.72 8.83 21.32
CA THR A 94 5.60 9.71 20.17
C THR A 94 5.63 8.91 18.87
N VAL A 95 4.71 9.21 17.98
CA VAL A 95 4.65 8.65 16.63
C VAL A 95 4.96 9.74 15.62
N ILE A 96 5.94 9.51 14.78
CA ILE A 96 6.32 10.41 13.69
C ILE A 96 5.53 10.02 12.45
N VAL A 97 4.71 10.94 11.97
CA VAL A 97 3.85 10.75 10.80
C VAL A 97 4.49 11.39 9.59
N LYS A 98 4.61 10.64 8.49
CA LYS A 98 5.15 11.13 7.22
C LYS A 98 4.35 10.56 6.05
N ASP A 99 3.95 11.42 5.14
CA ASP A 99 3.19 11.03 3.95
C ASP A 99 4.06 10.23 2.98
N VAL A 100 3.43 9.33 2.22
CA VAL A 100 4.06 8.61 1.11
C VAL A 100 3.32 8.97 -0.18
N ILE A 101 4.07 9.30 -1.22
CA ILE A 101 3.55 9.68 -2.53
C ILE A 101 4.11 8.74 -3.57
N ILE A 102 3.23 8.11 -4.33
CA ILE A 102 3.57 7.26 -5.47
C ILE A 102 2.89 7.86 -6.68
N GLU A 103 3.67 8.28 -7.66
CA GLU A 103 3.17 8.91 -8.87
C GLU A 103 2.57 7.88 -9.83
N ASP A 104 2.25 8.30 -11.04
CA ASP A 104 1.57 7.47 -12.04
C ASP A 104 2.49 6.39 -12.63
N ASN A 105 1.89 5.32 -13.14
CA ASN A 105 2.56 4.27 -13.91
C ASN A 105 3.65 3.51 -13.14
N VAL A 106 3.61 3.49 -11.81
CA VAL A 106 4.60 2.81 -10.97
C VAL A 106 4.26 1.32 -10.81
N TRP A 107 5.30 0.48 -10.87
CA TRP A 107 5.18 -0.95 -10.65
C TRP A 107 6.07 -1.44 -9.49
N PHE A 108 5.46 -2.17 -8.55
CA PHE A 108 6.18 -2.87 -7.48
C PHE A 108 6.27 -4.36 -7.78
N GLY A 109 7.46 -4.92 -7.69
CA GLY A 109 7.66 -6.36 -7.56
C GLY A 109 7.08 -6.90 -6.25
N ASN A 110 7.19 -8.21 -6.03
CA ASN A 110 6.70 -8.85 -4.79
C ASN A 110 7.51 -8.38 -3.57
N ASN A 111 6.87 -8.34 -2.41
CA ASN A 111 7.51 -8.05 -1.11
C ASN A 111 8.25 -6.70 -1.06
N VAL A 112 7.79 -5.70 -1.78
CA VAL A 112 8.32 -4.34 -1.67
C VAL A 112 7.81 -3.69 -0.39
N ILE A 113 8.70 -3.03 0.34
CA ILE A 113 8.39 -2.26 1.55
C ILE A 113 8.77 -0.80 1.30
N VAL A 114 7.84 0.13 1.50
CA VAL A 114 8.09 1.58 1.38
C VAL A 114 8.02 2.21 2.77
N LEU A 115 9.09 2.92 3.16
CA LEU A 115 9.18 3.58 4.45
C LEU A 115 8.49 4.95 4.45
N PRO A 116 8.10 5.47 5.64
CA PRO A 116 7.43 6.75 5.76
C PRO A 116 8.24 7.93 5.21
N GLY A 117 7.58 8.80 4.46
CA GLY A 117 8.18 10.01 3.89
C GLY A 117 8.76 9.86 2.49
N VAL A 118 8.68 8.66 1.90
CA VAL A 118 9.21 8.38 0.57
C VAL A 118 8.27 8.88 -0.53
N SER A 119 8.85 9.49 -1.57
CA SER A 119 8.21 9.80 -2.83
C SER A 119 8.79 8.91 -3.94
N ILE A 120 7.93 8.32 -4.76
CA ILE A 120 8.32 7.46 -5.90
C ILE A 120 7.80 8.11 -7.18
N GLY A 121 8.72 8.47 -8.06
CA GLY A 121 8.45 9.19 -9.30
C GLY A 121 7.75 8.35 -10.35
N GLU A 122 7.16 9.03 -11.32
CA GLU A 122 6.38 8.44 -12.42
C GLU A 122 7.18 7.38 -13.19
N GLY A 123 6.52 6.26 -13.49
CA GLY A 123 7.09 5.18 -14.28
C GLY A 123 8.13 4.31 -13.57
N ALA A 124 8.43 4.58 -12.30
CA ALA A 124 9.44 3.81 -11.57
C ALA A 124 9.05 2.34 -11.42
N VAL A 125 10.02 1.45 -11.58
CA VAL A 125 9.90 0.01 -11.34
C VAL A 125 10.72 -0.36 -10.11
N ILE A 126 10.06 -0.84 -9.06
CA ILE A 126 10.71 -1.24 -7.81
C ILE A 126 10.91 -2.75 -7.81
N GLN A 127 12.17 -3.17 -7.73
CA GLN A 127 12.53 -4.58 -7.73
C GLN A 127 11.90 -5.33 -6.56
N ALA A 128 11.53 -6.59 -6.80
CA ALA A 128 11.02 -7.48 -5.76
C ALA A 128 11.99 -7.59 -4.56
N GLY A 129 11.43 -7.57 -3.34
CA GLY A 129 12.20 -7.65 -2.09
C GLY A 129 12.88 -6.36 -1.68
N SER A 130 12.68 -5.25 -2.39
CA SER A 130 13.31 -3.97 -2.03
C SER A 130 12.66 -3.34 -0.81
N VAL A 131 13.50 -2.73 0.04
CA VAL A 131 13.07 -1.77 1.07
C VAL A 131 13.43 -0.37 0.59
N VAL A 132 12.41 0.43 0.26
CA VAL A 132 12.57 1.79 -0.26
C VAL A 132 12.65 2.75 0.92
N VAL A 133 13.85 3.28 1.16
CA VAL A 133 14.17 4.14 2.34
C VAL A 133 14.38 5.61 1.97
N LYS A 134 14.39 5.94 0.69
CA LYS A 134 14.57 7.30 0.14
C LYS A 134 13.80 7.46 -1.16
N ASP A 135 13.66 8.69 -1.59
CA ASP A 135 12.94 9.01 -2.82
C ASP A 135 13.56 8.32 -4.04
N ILE A 136 12.69 7.90 -4.95
CA ILE A 136 13.03 7.28 -6.23
C ILE A 136 12.60 8.27 -7.33
N PRO A 137 13.51 8.67 -8.22
CA PRO A 137 13.16 9.53 -9.35
C PRO A 137 12.28 8.81 -10.38
N ALA A 138 11.70 9.59 -11.31
CA ALA A 138 11.00 9.10 -12.48
C ALA A 138 11.94 8.38 -13.45
#